data_99cf29e09dce28b1b91468b93159a3c0
#
_entry.id   99cf29e09dce28b1b91468b93159a3c0
#
_cell.length_a   1.000
_cell.length_b   1.000
_cell.length_c   1.000
_cell.angle_alpha   90.00
_cell.angle_beta   90.00
_cell.angle_gamma   90.00
#
_symmetry.space_group_name_H-M   'P 1'
#
loop_
_entity.id
_entity.type
_entity.pdbx_description
1 polymer ?
#
loop_
_entity_poly.entity_id
_entity_poly.type
_entity_poly.pdbx_seq_one_letter_code
_entity_poly.pdbx_strand_id
1 'polypeptide(L)'
;MGTEKVLVAMSGGVDSSVAAKLLTDAGYDCVGCMMKLYDNEDAGIPKGHTCCSLDDAEDARSVARRLGFPFYVFNLKDKFAACVIDRFVDAYEHGVTPNPCIDCNRYLKFDKLFERADILGCRYIATGHYARVERAGEKYVLKKALDETKDQSYVLYDLTQEKLARVKFPLGSFHKTDAREIAAEAGLCNARKHDSQDICFVPDGDYAKIIAARTGKEPQPGPFLDLSGNVVGTHRGIIHYTVGQRRGLRMPSDGKIYVVRILPEQNAVVVGPDSALYTNECFVANMHWISGEAPAFPYRCSAKTRYRQPERPCTVYPAGQTGVRLVFDEPLRAITPGQSAVLYDGDTVLGGGIIAREAAEC
;
A
#
# COMPACT_ATOMS: atom_id res chain seq x y z
N MET A 1 -28.45 -24.69 -7.44
CA MET A 1 -27.17 -24.02 -7.82
C MET A 1 -26.20 -24.29 -6.71
N GLY A 2 -24.98 -24.84 -6.99
CA GLY A 2 -23.98 -25.09 -5.96
C GLY A 2 -23.56 -23.78 -5.30
N THR A 3 -23.27 -23.82 -4.00
CA THR A 3 -22.83 -22.66 -3.22
C THR A 3 -21.47 -22.22 -3.75
N GLU A 4 -21.30 -20.93 -4.12
CA GLU A 4 -20.03 -20.42 -4.64
C GLU A 4 -18.97 -20.40 -3.54
N LYS A 5 -17.78 -20.94 -3.81
CA LYS A 5 -16.70 -21.08 -2.84
C LYS A 5 -15.78 -19.89 -2.84
N VAL A 6 -15.41 -19.37 -1.64
CA VAL A 6 -14.58 -18.19 -1.47
C VAL A 6 -13.46 -18.42 -0.46
N LEU A 7 -12.22 -18.09 -0.84
CA LEU A 7 -11.06 -18.05 0.04
C LEU A 7 -10.97 -16.68 0.72
N VAL A 8 -11.16 -16.65 2.05
CA VAL A 8 -11.17 -15.41 2.84
C VAL A 8 -9.82 -15.20 3.50
N ALA A 9 -9.11 -14.14 3.13
CA ALA A 9 -7.85 -13.75 3.76
C ALA A 9 -8.12 -13.11 5.12
N MET A 10 -7.70 -13.78 6.18
CA MET A 10 -7.94 -13.40 7.57
C MET A 10 -6.60 -13.05 8.24
N SER A 11 -6.47 -11.81 8.70
CA SER A 11 -5.25 -11.30 9.37
C SER A 11 -5.31 -11.38 10.90
N GLY A 12 -6.39 -11.95 11.47
CA GLY A 12 -6.63 -11.87 12.92
C GLY A 12 -7.19 -10.52 13.39
N GLY A 13 -7.34 -9.55 12.50
CA GLY A 13 -7.98 -8.25 12.77
C GLY A 13 -9.49 -8.27 12.58
N VAL A 14 -10.18 -7.24 13.12
CA VAL A 14 -11.64 -7.13 13.08
C VAL A 14 -12.19 -7.11 11.65
N ASP A 15 -11.56 -6.36 10.75
CA ASP A 15 -12.07 -6.16 9.38
C ASP A 15 -12.14 -7.47 8.59
N SER A 16 -11.08 -8.26 8.61
CA SER A 16 -11.06 -9.55 7.93
C SER A 16 -12.05 -10.56 8.53
N SER A 17 -12.29 -10.46 9.83
CA SER A 17 -13.26 -11.33 10.53
C SER A 17 -14.71 -10.95 10.19
N VAL A 18 -15.01 -9.65 10.10
CA VAL A 18 -16.32 -9.18 9.65
C VAL A 18 -16.56 -9.50 8.18
N ALA A 19 -15.53 -9.35 7.33
CA ALA A 19 -15.63 -9.78 5.93
C ALA A 19 -16.00 -11.27 5.80
N ALA A 20 -15.38 -12.13 6.62
CA ALA A 20 -15.72 -13.56 6.69
C ALA A 20 -17.17 -13.79 7.15
N LYS A 21 -17.62 -13.07 8.19
CA LYS A 21 -19.01 -13.16 8.72
C LYS A 21 -20.02 -12.76 7.64
N LEU A 22 -19.82 -11.63 6.98
CA LEU A 22 -20.74 -11.13 5.93
C LEU A 22 -20.86 -12.12 4.77
N LEU A 23 -19.78 -12.76 4.36
CA LEU A 23 -19.80 -13.77 3.30
C LEU A 23 -20.51 -15.05 3.72
N THR A 24 -20.30 -15.49 4.97
CA THR A 24 -21.00 -16.65 5.52
C THR A 24 -22.51 -16.39 5.58
N ASP A 25 -22.92 -15.21 6.04
CA ASP A 25 -24.33 -14.81 6.10
C ASP A 25 -24.96 -14.70 4.70
N ALA A 26 -24.17 -14.28 3.71
CA ALA A 26 -24.59 -14.23 2.31
C ALA A 26 -24.65 -15.61 1.64
N GLY A 27 -24.34 -16.69 2.38
CA GLY A 27 -24.46 -18.09 1.91
C GLY A 27 -23.31 -18.58 1.06
N TYR A 28 -22.13 -17.96 1.11
CA TYR A 28 -20.93 -18.48 0.46
C TYR A 28 -20.33 -19.66 1.22
N ASP A 29 -19.76 -20.62 0.47
CA ASP A 29 -18.91 -21.70 1.05
C ASP A 29 -17.53 -21.11 1.34
N CYS A 30 -17.30 -20.67 2.58
CA CYS A 30 -16.11 -19.98 3.01
C CYS A 30 -14.98 -20.95 3.37
N VAL A 31 -13.75 -20.57 2.98
CA VAL A 31 -12.50 -21.17 3.45
C VAL A 31 -11.63 -20.04 3.98
N GLY A 32 -11.28 -20.08 5.25
CA GLY A 32 -10.40 -19.06 5.84
C GLY A 32 -8.93 -19.36 5.56
N CYS A 33 -8.14 -18.32 5.37
CA CYS A 33 -6.69 -18.48 5.32
C CYS A 33 -5.95 -17.28 5.94
N MET A 34 -4.78 -17.55 6.52
CA MET A 34 -3.80 -16.56 6.92
C MET A 34 -2.51 -16.75 6.15
N MET A 35 -1.88 -15.66 5.76
CA MET A 35 -0.54 -15.65 5.19
C MET A 35 0.47 -15.42 6.31
N LYS A 36 1.38 -16.37 6.55
CA LYS A 36 2.55 -16.16 7.38
C LYS A 36 3.62 -15.48 6.52
N LEU A 37 3.86 -14.18 6.76
CA LEU A 37 4.69 -13.32 5.91
C LEU A 37 6.14 -13.20 6.40
N TYR A 38 6.37 -13.24 7.71
CA TYR A 38 7.70 -13.17 8.33
C TYR A 38 7.66 -13.80 9.73
N ASP A 39 8.83 -14.07 10.28
CA ASP A 39 8.99 -14.36 11.71
C ASP A 39 9.50 -13.09 12.40
N ASN A 40 9.10 -12.87 13.63
CA ASN A 40 9.49 -11.67 14.40
C ASN A 40 11.01 -11.55 14.54
N GLU A 41 11.71 -12.68 14.64
CA GLU A 41 13.17 -12.75 14.75
C GLU A 41 13.85 -12.30 13.45
N ASP A 42 13.31 -12.69 12.29
CA ASP A 42 13.85 -12.31 10.96
C ASP A 42 13.66 -10.81 10.65
N ALA A 43 12.64 -10.21 11.24
CA ALA A 43 12.31 -8.79 11.05
C ALA A 43 12.86 -7.89 12.17
N GLY A 44 13.60 -8.44 13.15
CA GLY A 44 14.11 -7.69 14.32
C GLY A 44 13.02 -7.10 15.21
N ILE A 45 11.82 -7.69 15.21
CA ILE A 45 10.63 -7.17 15.88
C ILE A 45 10.47 -7.85 17.26
N PRO A 46 10.26 -7.09 18.36
CA PRO A 46 9.96 -7.65 19.66
C PRO A 46 8.69 -8.51 19.65
N LYS A 47 8.66 -9.58 20.44
CA LYS A 47 7.48 -10.44 20.60
C LYS A 47 6.26 -9.61 21.03
N GLY A 48 5.15 -9.72 20.30
CA GLY A 48 3.85 -9.14 20.69
C GLY A 48 3.32 -7.97 19.84
N HIS A 49 3.98 -7.54 18.76
CA HIS A 49 3.59 -6.34 18.01
C HIS A 49 3.38 -6.54 16.50
N THR A 50 2.98 -7.73 16.03
CA THR A 50 2.88 -8.00 14.59
C THR A 50 1.52 -8.53 14.15
N CYS A 51 1.09 -8.14 12.91
CA CYS A 51 -0.13 -8.62 12.26
C CYS A 51 -0.11 -10.10 11.85
N CYS A 52 0.95 -10.85 12.15
CA CYS A 52 1.12 -12.26 11.81
C CYS A 52 1.64 -13.07 13.01
N SER A 53 1.33 -12.62 14.24
CA SER A 53 1.69 -13.32 15.46
C SER A 53 0.93 -14.65 15.58
N LEU A 54 1.39 -15.53 16.48
CA LEU A 54 0.65 -16.75 16.82
C LEU A 54 -0.75 -16.42 17.36
N ASP A 55 -0.87 -15.32 18.11
CA ASP A 55 -2.14 -14.85 18.65
C ASP A 55 -3.10 -14.40 17.54
N ASP A 56 -2.60 -13.71 16.50
CA ASP A 56 -3.42 -13.33 15.35
C ASP A 56 -3.91 -14.55 14.56
N ALA A 57 -3.07 -15.58 14.43
CA ALA A 57 -3.46 -16.82 13.78
C ALA A 57 -4.51 -17.59 14.59
N GLU A 58 -4.40 -17.55 15.92
CA GLU A 58 -5.38 -18.17 16.80
C GLU A 58 -6.70 -17.41 16.83
N ASP A 59 -6.66 -16.06 16.83
CA ASP A 59 -7.86 -15.22 16.66
C ASP A 59 -8.58 -15.54 15.36
N ALA A 60 -7.86 -15.58 14.23
CA ALA A 60 -8.46 -15.91 12.92
C ALA A 60 -9.04 -17.32 12.89
N ARG A 61 -8.34 -18.31 13.47
CA ARG A 61 -8.81 -19.67 13.59
C ARG A 61 -10.05 -19.79 14.47
N SER A 62 -10.09 -19.05 15.58
CA SER A 62 -11.24 -19.00 16.49
C SER A 62 -12.48 -18.44 15.79
N VAL A 63 -12.32 -17.37 15.01
CA VAL A 63 -13.39 -16.81 14.18
C VAL A 63 -13.86 -17.80 13.14
N ALA A 64 -12.97 -18.44 12.40
CA ALA A 64 -13.32 -19.45 11.39
C ALA A 64 -14.08 -20.63 11.99
N ARG A 65 -13.65 -21.13 13.16
CA ARG A 65 -14.33 -22.20 13.92
C ARG A 65 -15.73 -21.76 14.34
N ARG A 66 -15.87 -20.53 14.85
CA ARG A 66 -17.18 -19.99 15.26
C ARG A 66 -18.15 -19.86 14.10
N LEU A 67 -17.64 -19.47 12.92
CA LEU A 67 -18.42 -19.31 11.68
C LEU A 67 -18.62 -20.63 10.91
N GLY A 68 -17.97 -21.74 11.33
CA GLY A 68 -18.21 -23.08 10.84
C GLY A 68 -17.47 -23.44 9.55
N PHE A 69 -16.33 -22.81 9.21
CA PHE A 69 -15.57 -23.13 8.02
C PHE A 69 -14.09 -23.49 8.30
N PRO A 70 -13.42 -24.24 7.39
CA PRO A 70 -12.02 -24.63 7.55
C PRO A 70 -11.08 -23.43 7.44
N PHE A 71 -9.93 -23.50 8.14
CA PHE A 71 -8.92 -22.45 8.17
C PHE A 71 -7.51 -23.02 7.94
N TYR A 72 -6.74 -22.36 7.06
CA TYR A 72 -5.39 -22.73 6.69
C TYR A 72 -4.39 -21.60 6.92
N VAL A 73 -3.14 -21.95 7.21
CA VAL A 73 -2.03 -21.00 7.27
C VAL A 73 -1.07 -21.29 6.12
N PHE A 74 -0.84 -20.30 5.25
CA PHE A 74 0.09 -20.42 4.14
C PHE A 74 1.41 -19.75 4.50
N ASN A 75 2.50 -20.50 4.47
CA ASN A 75 3.83 -19.95 4.63
C ASN A 75 4.25 -19.26 3.32
N LEU A 76 4.36 -17.92 3.35
CA LEU A 76 4.77 -17.07 2.23
C LEU A 76 6.00 -16.21 2.58
N LYS A 77 6.78 -16.59 3.61
CA LYS A 77 7.92 -15.81 4.11
C LYS A 77 8.95 -15.47 3.03
N ASP A 78 9.41 -16.49 2.30
CA ASP A 78 10.43 -16.30 1.28
C ASP A 78 9.94 -15.37 0.15
N LYS A 79 8.67 -15.53 -0.25
CA LYS A 79 8.06 -14.67 -1.26
C LYS A 79 7.87 -13.25 -0.76
N PHE A 80 7.48 -13.06 0.50
CA PHE A 80 7.36 -11.75 1.12
C PHE A 80 8.72 -11.07 1.22
N ALA A 81 9.76 -11.79 1.65
CA ALA A 81 11.11 -11.27 1.68
C ALA A 81 11.56 -10.77 0.29
N ALA A 82 11.43 -11.61 -0.74
CA ALA A 82 11.90 -11.27 -2.10
C ALA A 82 11.05 -10.17 -2.78
N CYS A 83 9.73 -10.19 -2.63
CA CYS A 83 8.85 -9.30 -3.39
C CYS A 83 8.48 -8.01 -2.64
N VAL A 84 8.67 -7.95 -1.32
CA VAL A 84 8.27 -6.78 -0.51
C VAL A 84 9.48 -6.20 0.22
N ILE A 85 10.18 -7.01 1.04
CA ILE A 85 11.28 -6.48 1.86
C ILE A 85 12.48 -6.08 0.98
N ASP A 86 12.93 -6.95 0.08
CA ASP A 86 14.11 -6.68 -0.76
C ASP A 86 13.87 -5.49 -1.69
N ARG A 87 12.67 -5.38 -2.26
CA ARG A 87 12.26 -4.21 -3.07
C ARG A 87 12.18 -2.92 -2.26
N PHE A 88 11.71 -3.03 -1.01
CA PHE A 88 11.68 -1.90 -0.09
C PHE A 88 13.09 -1.42 0.26
N VAL A 89 14.01 -2.34 0.54
CA VAL A 89 15.42 -2.05 0.83
C VAL A 89 16.10 -1.43 -0.39
N ASP A 90 15.97 -2.05 -1.56
CA ASP A 90 16.55 -1.55 -2.81
C ASP A 90 16.07 -0.13 -3.12
N ALA A 91 14.78 0.15 -2.98
CA ALA A 91 14.23 1.48 -3.19
C ALA A 91 14.88 2.55 -2.29
N TYR A 92 15.06 2.25 -1.00
CA TYR A 92 15.72 3.19 -0.07
C TYR A 92 17.22 3.36 -0.36
N GLU A 93 17.94 2.29 -0.73
CA GLU A 93 19.34 2.40 -1.16
C GLU A 93 19.49 3.30 -2.39
N HIS A 94 18.48 3.30 -3.28
CA HIS A 94 18.40 4.20 -4.43
C HIS A 94 17.72 5.54 -4.14
N GLY A 95 17.48 5.90 -2.87
CA GLY A 95 16.94 7.20 -2.47
C GLY A 95 15.51 7.47 -2.93
N VAL A 96 14.70 6.45 -3.19
CA VAL A 96 13.25 6.56 -3.42
C VAL A 96 12.48 6.00 -2.22
N THR A 97 11.25 6.47 -2.03
CA THR A 97 10.43 6.06 -0.87
C THR A 97 9.26 5.19 -1.35
N PRO A 98 9.34 3.85 -1.26
CA PRO A 98 8.30 2.95 -1.76
C PRO A 98 7.07 2.90 -0.87
N ASN A 99 5.99 2.31 -1.38
CA ASN A 99 4.85 1.87 -0.59
C ASN A 99 4.75 0.34 -0.61
N PRO A 100 5.31 -0.37 0.39
CA PRO A 100 5.38 -1.83 0.37
C PRO A 100 4.01 -2.51 0.48
N CYS A 101 2.95 -1.81 0.90
CA CYS A 101 1.60 -2.36 0.93
C CYS A 101 1.07 -2.64 -0.48
N ILE A 102 1.47 -1.86 -1.48
CA ILE A 102 1.12 -2.08 -2.88
C ILE A 102 1.76 -3.37 -3.40
N ASP A 103 3.06 -3.55 -3.16
CA ASP A 103 3.77 -4.78 -3.52
C ASP A 103 3.19 -6.01 -2.79
N CYS A 104 2.86 -5.88 -1.51
CA CYS A 104 2.20 -6.94 -0.75
C CYS A 104 0.83 -7.32 -1.36
N ASN A 105 0.01 -6.32 -1.73
CA ASN A 105 -1.27 -6.59 -2.39
C ASN A 105 -1.04 -7.28 -3.74
N ARG A 106 -0.14 -6.74 -4.60
CA ARG A 106 0.15 -7.26 -5.93
C ARG A 106 0.63 -8.71 -5.88
N TYR A 107 1.77 -8.96 -5.24
CA TYR A 107 2.50 -10.23 -5.35
C TYR A 107 2.05 -11.32 -4.38
N LEU A 108 1.47 -10.94 -3.22
CA LEU A 108 1.05 -11.93 -2.22
C LEU A 108 -0.47 -12.05 -2.14
N LYS A 109 -1.17 -10.96 -1.80
CA LYS A 109 -2.62 -11.05 -1.58
C LYS A 109 -3.41 -11.38 -2.86
N PHE A 110 -2.97 -10.86 -4.02
CA PHE A 110 -3.73 -11.07 -5.25
C PHE A 110 -3.06 -11.99 -6.28
N ASP A 111 -1.77 -12.34 -6.13
CA ASP A 111 -1.18 -13.39 -6.96
C ASP A 111 -1.19 -14.72 -6.22
N LYS A 112 -0.52 -14.80 -5.06
CA LYS A 112 -0.38 -16.06 -4.33
C LYS A 112 -1.67 -16.59 -3.74
N LEU A 113 -2.60 -15.73 -3.31
CA LEU A 113 -3.89 -16.22 -2.85
C LEU A 113 -4.78 -16.71 -3.99
N PHE A 114 -4.69 -16.17 -5.21
CA PHE A 114 -5.41 -16.74 -6.35
C PHE A 114 -4.88 -18.13 -6.71
N GLU A 115 -3.55 -18.34 -6.72
CA GLU A 115 -2.97 -19.69 -6.88
C GLU A 115 -3.51 -20.67 -5.83
N ARG A 116 -3.62 -20.25 -4.56
CA ARG A 116 -4.17 -21.07 -3.48
C ARG A 116 -5.68 -21.29 -3.59
N ALA A 117 -6.41 -20.27 -4.03
CA ALA A 117 -7.85 -20.36 -4.28
C ALA A 117 -8.15 -21.39 -5.36
N ASP A 118 -7.38 -21.39 -6.46
CA ASP A 118 -7.53 -22.35 -7.54
C ASP A 118 -7.29 -23.79 -7.09
N ILE A 119 -6.22 -24.04 -6.28
CA ILE A 119 -5.93 -25.35 -5.69
C ILE A 119 -7.06 -25.82 -4.77
N LEU A 120 -7.70 -24.92 -4.02
CA LEU A 120 -8.79 -25.24 -3.10
C LEU A 120 -10.17 -25.26 -3.77
N GLY A 121 -10.24 -25.00 -5.08
CA GLY A 121 -11.48 -24.93 -5.83
C GLY A 121 -12.35 -23.72 -5.45
N CYS A 122 -11.73 -22.62 -4.95
CA CYS A 122 -12.42 -21.38 -4.63
C CYS A 122 -12.50 -20.49 -5.86
N ARG A 123 -13.71 -20.12 -6.26
CA ARG A 123 -13.94 -19.19 -7.37
C ARG A 123 -13.50 -17.78 -7.06
N TYR A 124 -13.69 -17.36 -5.81
CA TYR A 124 -13.38 -16.00 -5.36
C TYR A 124 -12.33 -16.01 -4.27
N ILE A 125 -11.64 -14.88 -4.14
CA ILE A 125 -10.94 -14.50 -2.92
C ILE A 125 -11.63 -13.30 -2.29
N ALA A 126 -11.56 -13.18 -0.97
CA ALA A 126 -12.09 -12.04 -0.24
C ALA A 126 -11.09 -11.52 0.79
N THR A 127 -11.11 -10.22 1.01
CA THR A 127 -10.27 -9.56 2.01
C THR A 127 -11.07 -8.51 2.77
N GLY A 128 -10.58 -8.09 3.93
CA GLY A 128 -11.14 -7.00 4.73
C GLY A 128 -10.78 -5.59 4.22
N HIS A 129 -10.45 -5.41 2.94
CA HIS A 129 -10.20 -4.07 2.41
C HIS A 129 -11.49 -3.25 2.27
N TYR A 130 -11.38 -1.96 2.57
CA TYR A 130 -12.39 -0.96 2.30
C TYR A 130 -12.22 -0.43 0.87
N ALA A 131 -12.89 -1.04 -0.07
CA ALA A 131 -13.02 -0.65 -1.46
C ALA A 131 -14.25 -1.34 -2.05
N ARG A 132 -14.76 -0.89 -3.19
CA ARG A 132 -15.89 -1.52 -3.87
C ARG A 132 -15.47 -2.02 -5.25
N VAL A 133 -16.04 -3.15 -5.66
CA VAL A 133 -15.93 -3.66 -7.03
C VAL A 133 -17.35 -3.75 -7.58
N GLU A 134 -17.56 -3.10 -8.70
CA GLU A 134 -18.87 -3.09 -9.38
C GLU A 134 -18.70 -3.52 -10.84
N ARG A 135 -19.75 -4.05 -11.43
CA ARG A 135 -19.78 -4.38 -12.85
C ARG A 135 -20.36 -3.19 -13.64
N ALA A 136 -19.59 -2.68 -14.59
CA ALA A 136 -19.99 -1.60 -15.50
C ALA A 136 -19.97 -2.13 -16.95
N GLY A 137 -21.14 -2.57 -17.43
CA GLY A 137 -21.24 -3.26 -18.71
C GLY A 137 -20.51 -4.61 -18.71
N GLU A 138 -19.51 -4.75 -19.58
CA GLU A 138 -18.69 -5.97 -19.68
C GLU A 138 -17.45 -5.93 -18.78
N LYS A 139 -17.07 -4.75 -18.26
CA LYS A 139 -15.88 -4.55 -17.43
C LYS A 139 -16.24 -4.44 -15.94
N TYR A 140 -15.25 -4.68 -15.10
CA TYR A 140 -15.32 -4.41 -13.66
C TYR A 140 -14.60 -3.09 -13.35
N VAL A 141 -15.15 -2.34 -12.41
CA VAL A 141 -14.57 -1.09 -11.91
C VAL A 141 -14.22 -1.22 -10.44
N LEU A 142 -13.06 -0.71 -10.07
CA LEU A 142 -12.67 -0.53 -8.68
C LEU A 142 -13.12 0.87 -8.25
N LYS A 143 -13.80 0.96 -7.11
CA LYS A 143 -14.29 2.21 -6.56
C LYS A 143 -13.81 2.42 -5.14
N LYS A 144 -13.78 3.67 -4.71
CA LYS A 144 -13.55 4.05 -3.32
C LYS A 144 -14.57 3.37 -2.40
N ALA A 145 -14.19 3.17 -1.14
CA ALA A 145 -15.13 2.74 -0.11
C ALA A 145 -16.21 3.78 0.16
N LEU A 146 -17.31 3.33 0.77
CA LEU A 146 -18.32 4.23 1.32
C LEU A 146 -17.76 5.08 2.46
N ASP A 147 -16.98 4.47 3.34
CA ASP A 147 -16.22 5.19 4.38
C ASP A 147 -14.94 5.77 3.80
N GLU A 148 -14.97 7.04 3.40
CA GLU A 148 -13.83 7.74 2.82
C GLU A 148 -12.63 7.81 3.78
N THR A 149 -12.87 7.76 5.10
CA THR A 149 -11.81 7.81 6.13
C THR A 149 -11.01 6.50 6.21
N LYS A 150 -11.58 5.41 5.68
CA LYS A 150 -10.99 4.07 5.63
C LYS A 150 -10.70 3.59 4.21
N ASP A 151 -10.95 4.42 3.20
CA ASP A 151 -10.74 4.04 1.80
C ASP A 151 -9.32 3.51 1.54
N GLN A 152 -9.27 2.30 0.98
CA GLN A 152 -8.03 1.59 0.65
C GLN A 152 -7.87 1.37 -0.87
N SER A 153 -8.69 2.01 -1.68
CA SER A 153 -8.64 1.89 -3.15
C SER A 153 -7.27 2.26 -3.72
N TYR A 154 -6.57 3.21 -3.08
CA TYR A 154 -5.21 3.61 -3.46
C TYR A 154 -4.21 2.44 -3.50
N VAL A 155 -4.26 1.50 -2.58
CA VAL A 155 -3.30 0.38 -2.55
C VAL A 155 -3.77 -0.82 -3.38
N LEU A 156 -4.87 -0.67 -4.11
CA LEU A 156 -5.50 -1.70 -4.94
C LEU A 156 -5.49 -1.37 -6.44
N TYR A 157 -4.90 -0.25 -6.86
CA TYR A 157 -4.95 0.25 -8.23
C TYR A 157 -4.38 -0.70 -9.27
N ASP A 158 -3.58 -1.68 -8.85
CA ASP A 158 -2.91 -2.65 -9.73
C ASP A 158 -3.76 -3.91 -10.03
N LEU A 159 -5.01 -3.94 -9.60
CA LEU A 159 -5.91 -5.05 -9.89
C LEU A 159 -6.32 -5.05 -11.36
N THR A 160 -6.11 -6.20 -12.04
CA THR A 160 -6.53 -6.42 -13.43
C THR A 160 -8.02 -6.76 -13.51
N GLN A 161 -8.60 -6.70 -14.71
CA GLN A 161 -9.98 -7.10 -14.95
C GLN A 161 -10.26 -8.54 -14.52
N GLU A 162 -9.34 -9.45 -14.77
CA GLU A 162 -9.44 -10.86 -14.35
C GLU A 162 -9.51 -10.98 -12.83
N LYS A 163 -8.65 -10.24 -12.11
CA LYS A 163 -8.64 -10.22 -10.64
C LYS A 163 -9.89 -9.59 -10.06
N LEU A 164 -10.35 -8.46 -10.64
CA LEU A 164 -11.57 -7.79 -10.21
C LEU A 164 -12.81 -8.66 -10.37
N ALA A 165 -12.86 -9.50 -11.41
CA ALA A 165 -13.96 -10.46 -11.60
C ALA A 165 -14.05 -11.53 -10.49
N ARG A 166 -12.95 -11.75 -9.77
CA ARG A 166 -12.81 -12.83 -8.79
C ARG A 166 -12.53 -12.34 -7.36
N VAL A 167 -12.47 -11.04 -7.12
CA VAL A 167 -12.23 -10.49 -5.77
C VAL A 167 -13.53 -9.98 -5.16
N LYS A 168 -13.64 -10.09 -3.83
CA LYS A 168 -14.74 -9.53 -3.04
C LYS A 168 -14.18 -8.68 -1.89
N PHE A 169 -14.71 -7.50 -1.73
CA PHE A 169 -14.44 -6.57 -0.64
C PHE A 169 -15.72 -6.30 0.15
N PRO A 170 -16.13 -7.20 1.06
CA PRO A 170 -17.42 -7.10 1.73
C PRO A 170 -17.60 -5.81 2.54
N LEU A 171 -16.49 -5.20 3.01
CA LEU A 171 -16.54 -3.98 3.82
C LEU A 171 -16.64 -2.68 2.99
N GLY A 172 -16.56 -2.76 1.69
CA GLY A 172 -16.54 -1.57 0.83
C GLY A 172 -17.80 -0.68 0.93
N SER A 173 -18.92 -1.24 1.34
CA SER A 173 -20.22 -0.55 1.51
C SER A 173 -20.60 -0.33 2.98
N PHE A 174 -19.66 -0.44 3.92
CA PHE A 174 -19.89 -0.25 5.35
C PHE A 174 -18.98 0.85 5.91
N HIS A 175 -19.47 1.55 6.93
CA HIS A 175 -18.60 2.37 7.77
C HIS A 175 -17.82 1.51 8.77
N LYS A 176 -16.70 1.99 9.24
CA LYS A 176 -15.89 1.27 10.23
C LYS A 176 -16.63 1.03 11.55
N THR A 177 -17.54 1.93 11.93
CA THR A 177 -18.44 1.77 13.07
C THR A 177 -19.32 0.54 12.92
N ASP A 178 -19.96 0.39 11.76
CA ASP A 178 -20.86 -0.73 11.48
C ASP A 178 -20.10 -2.06 11.53
N ALA A 179 -18.88 -2.09 10.97
CA ALA A 179 -18.02 -3.28 11.03
C ALA A 179 -17.70 -3.68 12.49
N ARG A 180 -17.47 -2.72 13.39
CA ARG A 180 -17.25 -3.00 14.80
C ARG A 180 -18.51 -3.49 15.53
N GLU A 181 -19.66 -2.95 15.19
CA GLU A 181 -20.96 -3.37 15.72
C GLU A 181 -21.26 -4.82 15.29
N ILE A 182 -21.13 -5.13 14.00
CA ILE A 182 -21.28 -6.50 13.46
C ILE A 182 -20.34 -7.49 14.18
N ALA A 183 -19.09 -7.09 14.41
CA ALA A 183 -18.12 -7.94 15.12
C ALA A 183 -18.54 -8.20 16.58
N ALA A 184 -19.05 -7.18 17.26
CA ALA A 184 -19.51 -7.27 18.65
C ALA A 184 -20.78 -8.12 18.78
N GLU A 185 -21.78 -7.90 17.93
CA GLU A 185 -23.02 -8.66 17.89
C GLU A 185 -22.79 -10.14 17.57
N ALA A 186 -21.86 -10.42 16.64
CA ALA A 186 -21.44 -11.79 16.32
C ALA A 186 -20.58 -12.42 17.41
N GLY A 187 -20.18 -11.67 18.45
CA GLY A 187 -19.34 -12.14 19.55
C GLY A 187 -17.96 -12.60 19.08
N LEU A 188 -17.37 -11.91 18.07
CA LEU A 188 -16.03 -12.24 17.57
C LEU A 188 -14.96 -11.84 18.60
N CYS A 189 -13.98 -12.71 18.85
CA CYS A 189 -12.97 -12.53 19.89
C CYS A 189 -12.15 -11.25 19.70
N ASN A 190 -11.98 -10.79 18.48
CA ASN A 190 -11.17 -9.64 18.09
C ASN A 190 -11.97 -8.35 17.83
N ALA A 191 -13.25 -8.29 18.19
CA ALA A 191 -14.11 -7.11 17.98
C ALA A 191 -13.55 -5.80 18.54
N ARG A 192 -12.77 -5.86 19.63
CA ARG A 192 -12.15 -4.70 20.31
C ARG A 192 -10.69 -4.45 19.91
N LYS A 193 -10.14 -5.26 18.98
CA LYS A 193 -8.75 -5.13 18.55
C LYS A 193 -8.51 -3.80 17.81
N HIS A 194 -7.37 -3.18 18.08
CA HIS A 194 -6.98 -1.94 17.39
C HIS A 194 -6.57 -2.24 15.94
N ASP A 195 -6.82 -1.26 15.06
CA ASP A 195 -6.39 -1.36 13.66
C ASP A 195 -4.86 -1.26 13.58
N SER A 196 -4.24 -2.02 12.67
CA SER A 196 -2.83 -1.84 12.34
C SER A 196 -2.65 -0.51 11.62
N GLN A 197 -1.75 0.35 12.12
CA GLN A 197 -1.62 1.73 11.63
C GLN A 197 -0.40 1.97 10.75
N ASP A 198 0.61 1.08 10.77
CA ASP A 198 1.90 1.24 10.12
C ASP A 198 2.25 0.05 9.21
N ILE A 199 3.40 0.15 8.54
CA ILE A 199 3.96 -0.94 7.74
C ILE A 199 4.20 -2.14 8.67
N CYS A 200 3.57 -3.26 8.38
CA CYS A 200 3.47 -4.40 9.30
C CYS A 200 4.82 -4.98 9.76
N PHE A 201 5.88 -4.85 8.95
CA PHE A 201 7.23 -5.30 9.28
C PHE A 201 8.14 -4.17 9.79
N VAL A 202 7.61 -2.95 10.00
CA VAL A 202 8.33 -1.79 10.58
C VAL A 202 7.47 -1.13 11.66
N PRO A 203 7.17 -1.82 12.76
CA PRO A 203 6.20 -1.36 13.75
C PRO A 203 6.66 -0.13 14.56
N ASP A 204 7.97 0.10 14.66
CA ASP A 204 8.56 1.27 15.35
C ASP A 204 8.84 2.45 14.41
N GLY A 205 8.53 2.32 13.11
CA GLY A 205 8.78 3.34 12.09
C GLY A 205 10.26 3.57 11.75
N ASP A 206 11.19 2.76 12.28
CA ASP A 206 12.62 2.86 12.00
C ASP A 206 13.02 1.97 10.81
N TYR A 207 12.77 2.48 9.60
CA TYR A 207 13.10 1.79 8.34
C TYR A 207 14.59 1.46 8.23
N ALA A 208 15.47 2.31 8.77
CA ALA A 208 16.91 2.13 8.64
C ALA A 208 17.42 0.87 9.36
N LYS A 209 16.79 0.47 10.47
CA LYS A 209 17.11 -0.81 11.14
C LYS A 209 16.85 -2.01 10.24
N ILE A 210 15.71 -2.02 9.56
CA ILE A 210 15.35 -3.12 8.64
C ILE A 210 16.33 -3.17 7.48
N ILE A 211 16.67 -2.01 6.91
CA ILE A 211 17.62 -1.90 5.80
C ILE A 211 19.02 -2.40 6.25
N ALA A 212 19.53 -1.92 7.39
CA ALA A 212 20.81 -2.35 7.92
C ALA A 212 20.83 -3.86 8.24
N ALA A 213 19.78 -4.39 8.86
CA ALA A 213 19.66 -5.82 9.16
C ALA A 213 19.66 -6.68 7.89
N ARG A 214 19.00 -6.21 6.81
CA ARG A 214 18.86 -6.95 5.55
C ARG A 214 20.10 -6.88 4.68
N THR A 215 20.76 -5.72 4.64
CA THR A 215 21.96 -5.51 3.79
C THR A 215 23.27 -5.87 4.49
N GLY A 216 23.29 -5.90 5.83
CA GLY A 216 24.53 -6.03 6.62
C GLY A 216 25.44 -4.81 6.51
N LYS A 217 24.96 -3.68 5.94
CA LYS A 217 25.76 -2.47 5.71
C LYS A 217 25.35 -1.37 6.68
N GLU A 218 26.33 -0.66 7.21
CA GLU A 218 26.08 0.58 7.94
C GLU A 218 25.82 1.74 6.97
N PRO A 219 24.79 2.57 7.24
CA PRO A 219 24.49 3.74 6.42
C PRO A 219 25.70 4.69 6.35
N GLN A 220 26.09 5.08 5.14
CA GLN A 220 27.24 5.95 4.94
C GLN A 220 26.85 7.43 5.12
N PRO A 221 27.51 8.18 6.02
CA PRO A 221 27.32 9.62 6.12
C PRO A 221 27.66 10.34 4.80
N GLY A 222 26.97 11.46 4.54
CA GLY A 222 27.19 12.25 3.34
C GLY A 222 26.77 13.71 3.56
N PRO A 223 26.95 14.60 2.56
CA PRO A 223 26.66 16.01 2.71
C PRO A 223 25.15 16.32 2.62
N PHE A 224 24.69 17.22 3.49
CA PHE A 224 23.51 18.03 3.18
C PHE A 224 23.93 19.18 2.27
N LEU A 225 23.19 19.36 1.18
CA LEU A 225 23.39 20.45 0.23
C LEU A 225 22.21 21.43 0.33
N ASP A 226 22.49 22.71 0.16
CA ASP A 226 21.45 23.71 -0.09
C ASP A 226 20.95 23.65 -1.55
N LEU A 227 19.98 24.49 -1.92
CA LEU A 227 19.44 24.55 -3.28
C LEU A 227 20.48 25.00 -4.34
N SER A 228 21.56 25.65 -3.90
CA SER A 228 22.68 26.12 -4.75
C SER A 228 23.79 25.07 -4.86
N GLY A 229 23.68 23.95 -4.13
CA GLY A 229 24.70 22.88 -4.12
C GLY A 229 25.81 23.07 -3.09
N ASN A 230 25.75 24.07 -2.21
CA ASN A 230 26.73 24.27 -1.15
C ASN A 230 26.52 23.25 -0.02
N VAL A 231 27.60 22.76 0.58
CA VAL A 231 27.53 21.88 1.74
C VAL A 231 27.12 22.68 2.98
N VAL A 232 26.00 22.31 3.60
CA VAL A 232 25.44 23.00 4.79
C VAL A 232 25.39 22.10 6.03
N GLY A 233 25.86 20.84 5.91
CA GLY A 233 25.93 19.90 7.04
C GLY A 233 26.26 18.48 6.59
N THR A 234 26.19 17.54 7.52
CA THR A 234 26.43 16.11 7.26
C THR A 234 25.26 15.29 7.76
N HIS A 235 24.75 14.40 6.90
CA HIS A 235 23.69 13.45 7.24
C HIS A 235 24.27 12.06 7.61
N ARG A 236 23.44 11.22 8.23
CA ARG A 236 23.83 9.87 8.72
C ARG A 236 23.56 8.74 7.73
N GLY A 237 23.36 9.03 6.45
CA GLY A 237 23.01 8.09 5.38
C GLY A 237 21.67 8.42 4.74
N ILE A 238 21.59 8.36 3.39
CA ILE A 238 20.41 8.76 2.61
C ILE A 238 19.14 7.97 2.98
N ILE A 239 19.28 6.71 3.42
CA ILE A 239 18.19 5.83 3.81
C ILE A 239 17.34 6.35 4.99
N HIS A 240 17.82 7.33 5.73
CA HIS A 240 17.09 7.96 6.84
C HIS A 240 16.17 9.10 6.41
N TYR A 241 16.14 9.43 5.12
CA TYR A 241 15.48 10.64 4.64
C TYR A 241 14.44 10.36 3.58
N THR A 242 13.39 11.18 3.60
CA THR A 242 12.28 11.15 2.62
C THR A 242 11.95 12.59 2.22
N VAL A 243 11.61 12.82 0.97
CA VAL A 243 11.18 14.14 0.48
C VAL A 243 10.02 14.71 1.31
N GLY A 244 10.16 15.95 1.77
CA GLY A 244 9.23 16.64 2.66
C GLY A 244 9.48 16.41 4.15
N GLN A 245 10.45 15.57 4.54
CA GLN A 245 10.84 15.36 5.94
C GLN A 245 11.46 16.61 6.54
N ARG A 246 11.00 16.97 7.75
CA ARG A 246 11.54 18.09 8.57
C ARG A 246 12.28 17.59 9.80
N ARG A 247 11.72 16.56 10.47
CA ARG A 247 12.29 16.07 11.73
C ARG A 247 13.51 15.19 11.49
N GLY A 248 14.46 15.18 12.44
CA GLY A 248 15.60 14.29 12.38
C GLY A 248 16.76 14.76 11.49
N LEU A 249 16.70 15.99 10.93
CA LEU A 249 17.80 16.55 10.12
C LEU A 249 19.02 16.92 10.99
N ARG A 250 18.80 17.27 12.27
CA ARG A 250 19.87 17.64 13.24
C ARG A 250 20.82 18.71 12.71
N MET A 251 20.28 19.68 11.97
CA MET A 251 21.02 20.79 11.43
C MET A 251 20.64 22.08 12.17
N PRO A 252 21.62 22.94 12.52
CA PRO A 252 21.34 24.32 12.94
C PRO A 252 20.75 25.09 11.75
N SER A 253 19.67 25.80 11.97
CA SER A 253 19.07 26.67 10.94
C SER A 253 18.23 27.77 11.57
N ASP A 254 18.20 28.93 10.96
CA ASP A 254 17.38 30.07 11.38
C ASP A 254 15.90 29.92 10.98
N GLY A 255 15.52 28.80 10.33
CA GLY A 255 14.17 28.55 9.84
C GLY A 255 13.81 27.08 9.74
N LYS A 256 12.59 26.82 9.26
CA LYS A 256 12.14 25.45 8.98
C LYS A 256 12.79 24.95 7.68
N ILE A 257 13.61 23.91 7.80
CA ILE A 257 14.28 23.24 6.67
C ILE A 257 13.65 21.87 6.44
N TYR A 258 13.56 21.46 5.18
CA TYR A 258 12.96 20.23 4.71
C TYR A 258 13.87 19.52 3.71
N VAL A 259 13.76 18.20 3.64
CA VAL A 259 14.36 17.41 2.54
C VAL A 259 13.61 17.73 1.25
N VAL A 260 14.31 18.29 0.28
CA VAL A 260 13.76 18.63 -1.04
C VAL A 260 14.02 17.53 -2.06
N ARG A 261 15.22 16.95 -2.04
CA ARG A 261 15.64 15.91 -2.98
C ARG A 261 16.70 15.01 -2.37
N ILE A 262 16.75 13.75 -2.80
CA ILE A 262 17.82 12.80 -2.46
C ILE A 262 18.60 12.53 -3.75
N LEU A 263 19.93 12.59 -3.67
CA LEU A 263 20.88 12.36 -4.76
C LEU A 263 21.73 11.14 -4.42
N PRO A 264 21.29 9.91 -4.70
CA PRO A 264 21.97 8.69 -4.27
C PRO A 264 23.36 8.54 -4.90
N GLU A 265 23.54 8.93 -6.15
CA GLU A 265 24.82 8.88 -6.87
C GLU A 265 25.92 9.71 -6.20
N GLN A 266 25.51 10.76 -5.46
CA GLN A 266 26.41 11.65 -4.73
C GLN A 266 26.40 11.36 -3.22
N ASN A 267 25.62 10.36 -2.78
CA ASN A 267 25.28 10.14 -1.38
C ASN A 267 24.91 11.45 -0.66
N ALA A 268 24.07 12.29 -1.29
CA ALA A 268 23.75 13.63 -0.80
C ALA A 268 22.24 13.82 -0.61
N VAL A 269 21.89 14.70 0.34
CA VAL A 269 20.49 15.10 0.60
C VAL A 269 20.39 16.62 0.42
N VAL A 270 19.56 17.06 -0.54
CA VAL A 270 19.30 18.47 -0.76
C VAL A 270 18.20 18.93 0.19
N VAL A 271 18.47 20.03 0.90
CA VAL A 271 17.56 20.62 1.87
C VAL A 271 17.23 22.07 1.48
N GLY A 272 16.04 22.53 1.88
CA GLY A 272 15.58 23.87 1.55
C GLY A 272 14.33 24.29 2.32
N PRO A 273 13.82 25.51 2.06
CA PRO A 273 12.59 26.00 2.67
C PRO A 273 11.36 25.24 2.16
N ASP A 274 10.23 25.39 2.85
CA ASP A 274 8.96 24.74 2.47
C ASP A 274 8.52 25.05 1.04
N SER A 275 8.76 26.26 0.57
CA SER A 275 8.43 26.69 -0.80
C SER A 275 9.11 25.87 -1.91
N ALA A 276 10.27 25.28 -1.63
CA ALA A 276 10.99 24.42 -2.57
C ALA A 276 10.37 23.02 -2.74
N LEU A 277 9.35 22.68 -1.94
CA LEU A 277 8.66 21.39 -2.02
C LEU A 277 7.50 21.37 -3.00
N TYR A 278 7.10 22.51 -3.55
CA TYR A 278 5.90 22.61 -4.38
C TYR A 278 6.23 22.48 -5.85
N THR A 279 5.48 21.61 -6.52
CA THR A 279 5.50 21.44 -7.99
C THR A 279 4.09 21.16 -8.49
N ASN A 280 3.79 21.59 -9.71
CA ASN A 280 2.50 21.34 -10.35
C ASN A 280 2.53 20.14 -11.31
N GLU A 281 3.68 19.47 -11.44
CA GLU A 281 3.75 18.28 -12.31
C GLU A 281 4.57 17.15 -11.70
N CYS A 282 4.28 15.93 -12.14
CA CYS A 282 5.12 14.78 -11.90
C CYS A 282 5.01 13.76 -13.04
N PHE A 283 6.05 12.95 -13.18
CA PHE A 283 6.09 11.83 -14.11
C PHE A 283 5.74 10.54 -13.37
N VAL A 284 5.00 9.67 -14.03
CA VAL A 284 4.53 8.38 -13.48
C VAL A 284 4.91 7.29 -14.45
N ALA A 285 5.81 6.43 -14.02
CA ALA A 285 6.27 5.27 -14.79
C ALA A 285 5.39 4.05 -14.56
N ASN A 286 5.42 3.10 -15.52
CA ASN A 286 4.73 1.82 -15.43
C ASN A 286 3.24 1.98 -15.09
N MET A 287 2.55 2.84 -15.85
CA MET A 287 1.14 3.13 -15.64
C MET A 287 0.29 1.90 -15.92
N HIS A 288 -0.43 1.44 -14.90
CA HIS A 288 -1.45 0.39 -15.01
C HIS A 288 -2.83 1.04 -15.12
N TRP A 289 -3.59 0.66 -16.16
CA TRP A 289 -4.98 1.06 -16.36
C TRP A 289 -5.90 -0.11 -16.00
N ILE A 290 -6.78 0.09 -15.02
CA ILE A 290 -7.72 -0.96 -14.57
C ILE A 290 -8.63 -1.44 -15.70
N SER A 291 -9.01 -0.54 -16.64
CA SER A 291 -9.79 -0.89 -17.83
C SER A 291 -9.05 -1.80 -18.82
N GLY A 292 -7.72 -1.96 -18.68
CA GLY A 292 -6.82 -2.63 -19.61
C GLY A 292 -6.32 -1.73 -20.74
N GLU A 293 -6.86 -0.51 -20.89
CA GLU A 293 -6.54 0.43 -21.96
C GLU A 293 -6.42 1.85 -21.42
N ALA A 294 -5.46 2.63 -21.96
CA ALA A 294 -5.33 4.04 -21.65
C ALA A 294 -6.52 4.84 -22.24
N PRO A 295 -6.99 5.88 -21.57
CA PRO A 295 -7.97 6.80 -22.14
C PRO A 295 -7.35 7.63 -23.28
N ALA A 296 -8.20 8.30 -24.06
CA ALA A 296 -7.71 9.29 -25.03
C ALA A 296 -7.07 10.47 -24.27
N PHE A 297 -5.87 10.87 -24.70
CA PHE A 297 -5.15 12.00 -24.10
C PHE A 297 -5.36 13.30 -24.89
N PRO A 298 -5.30 14.48 -24.23
CA PRO A 298 -5.17 14.67 -22.80
C PRO A 298 -6.44 14.27 -22.05
N TYR A 299 -6.28 13.69 -20.83
CA TYR A 299 -7.41 13.22 -20.02
C TYR A 299 -7.51 14.00 -18.71
N ARG A 300 -8.71 14.44 -18.36
CA ARG A 300 -8.98 15.20 -17.12
C ARG A 300 -9.46 14.26 -16.03
N CYS A 301 -8.81 14.28 -14.86
CA CYS A 301 -9.17 13.48 -13.70
C CYS A 301 -8.65 14.08 -12.41
N SER A 302 -8.71 13.34 -11.31
CA SER A 302 -8.04 13.66 -10.04
C SER A 302 -6.96 12.62 -9.74
N ALA A 303 -5.94 13.01 -8.97
CA ALA A 303 -4.87 12.10 -8.57
C ALA A 303 -4.50 12.24 -7.09
N LYS A 304 -4.16 11.11 -6.45
CA LYS A 304 -3.45 11.05 -5.16
C LYS A 304 -1.99 10.68 -5.43
N THR A 305 -1.06 11.45 -4.86
CA THR A 305 0.39 11.18 -4.94
C THR A 305 0.94 10.54 -3.65
N ARG A 306 0.10 10.34 -2.64
CA ARG A 306 0.37 9.59 -1.40
C ARG A 306 -0.94 9.02 -0.84
N TYR A 307 -0.86 7.93 -0.12
CA TYR A 307 -2.03 7.25 0.47
C TYR A 307 -2.93 8.20 1.31
N ARG A 308 -2.34 9.00 2.19
CA ARG A 308 -3.08 9.87 3.12
C ARG A 308 -3.39 11.27 2.56
N GLN A 309 -2.96 11.59 1.34
CA GLN A 309 -3.26 12.89 0.74
C GLN A 309 -4.66 12.89 0.11
N PRO A 310 -5.35 14.04 0.12
CA PRO A 310 -6.57 14.20 -0.66
C PRO A 310 -6.25 14.18 -2.16
N GLU A 311 -7.22 13.80 -2.97
CA GLU A 311 -7.14 13.92 -4.41
C GLU A 311 -7.04 15.37 -4.84
N ARG A 312 -6.32 15.59 -5.96
CA ARG A 312 -6.17 16.90 -6.57
C ARG A 312 -6.46 16.81 -8.08
N PRO A 313 -7.23 17.77 -8.62
CA PRO A 313 -7.51 17.81 -10.05
C PRO A 313 -6.22 17.95 -10.86
N CYS A 314 -6.15 17.18 -11.96
CA CYS A 314 -5.01 17.20 -12.88
C CYS A 314 -5.43 16.86 -14.30
N THR A 315 -4.54 17.17 -15.23
CA THR A 315 -4.62 16.68 -16.62
C THR A 315 -3.49 15.69 -16.87
N VAL A 316 -3.83 14.58 -17.48
CA VAL A 316 -2.91 13.49 -17.80
C VAL A 316 -2.48 13.62 -19.26
N TYR A 317 -1.18 13.58 -19.50
CA TYR A 317 -0.56 13.54 -20.82
C TYR A 317 0.28 12.27 -20.96
N PRO A 318 0.45 11.74 -22.17
CA PRO A 318 1.36 10.61 -22.38
C PRO A 318 2.82 11.03 -22.11
N ALA A 319 3.62 10.13 -21.56
CA ALA A 319 5.06 10.29 -21.39
C ALA A 319 5.76 8.95 -21.59
N GLY A 320 6.77 8.90 -22.48
CA GLY A 320 7.45 7.68 -22.84
C GLY A 320 6.53 6.61 -23.46
N GLN A 321 6.83 5.33 -23.22
CA GLN A 321 6.06 4.22 -23.79
C GLN A 321 4.92 3.74 -22.89
N THR A 322 5.14 3.73 -21.58
CA THR A 322 4.19 3.17 -20.59
C THR A 322 3.83 4.14 -19.46
N GLY A 323 4.40 5.35 -19.50
CA GLY A 323 4.21 6.35 -18.45
C GLY A 323 3.27 7.47 -18.86
N VAL A 324 3.01 8.33 -17.88
CA VAL A 324 2.23 9.56 -18.05
C VAL A 324 2.88 10.74 -17.33
N ARG A 325 2.60 11.95 -17.80
CA ARG A 325 2.87 13.20 -17.10
C ARG A 325 1.56 13.74 -16.54
N LEU A 326 1.52 13.98 -15.24
CA LEU A 326 0.41 14.64 -14.55
C LEU A 326 0.72 16.12 -14.39
N VAL A 327 -0.19 16.98 -14.79
CA VAL A 327 -0.14 18.43 -14.58
C VAL A 327 -1.31 18.81 -13.69
N PHE A 328 -1.01 19.19 -12.45
CA PHE A 328 -1.99 19.58 -11.44
C PHE A 328 -2.39 21.04 -11.62
N ASP A 329 -3.64 21.39 -11.30
CA ASP A 329 -4.14 22.76 -11.36
C ASP A 329 -3.45 23.67 -10.35
N GLU A 330 -3.09 23.11 -9.19
CA GLU A 330 -2.39 23.79 -8.11
C GLU A 330 -1.12 23.02 -7.74
N PRO A 331 -0.04 23.71 -7.36
CA PRO A 331 1.19 23.06 -6.92
C PRO A 331 0.94 22.13 -5.72
N LEU A 332 1.45 20.92 -5.78
CA LEU A 332 1.41 19.92 -4.71
C LEU A 332 2.72 19.92 -3.93
N ARG A 333 2.58 19.81 -2.61
CA ARG A 333 3.70 19.71 -1.71
C ARG A 333 4.31 18.33 -1.68
N ALA A 334 5.63 18.25 -1.85
CA ALA A 334 6.45 17.06 -1.59
C ALA A 334 5.99 15.81 -2.38
N ILE A 335 5.77 15.93 -3.68
CA ILE A 335 5.62 14.80 -4.57
C ILE A 335 6.90 13.96 -4.44
N THR A 336 6.75 12.66 -4.13
CA THR A 336 7.88 11.83 -3.69
C THR A 336 8.12 10.69 -4.66
N PRO A 337 9.28 10.60 -5.30
CA PRO A 337 9.67 9.47 -6.13
C PRO A 337 9.60 8.14 -5.36
N GLY A 338 9.10 7.09 -6.03
CA GLY A 338 8.86 5.79 -5.45
C GLY A 338 7.49 5.60 -4.80
N GLN A 339 6.78 6.69 -4.46
CA GLN A 339 5.36 6.60 -4.13
C GLN A 339 4.54 6.34 -5.39
N SER A 340 3.30 5.91 -5.23
CA SER A 340 2.41 5.78 -6.38
C SER A 340 1.61 7.07 -6.62
N ALA A 341 1.33 7.34 -7.89
CA ALA A 341 0.25 8.24 -8.28
C ALA A 341 -0.94 7.39 -8.72
N VAL A 342 -2.09 7.58 -8.08
CA VAL A 342 -3.32 6.83 -8.37
C VAL A 342 -4.38 7.81 -8.87
N LEU A 343 -4.97 7.49 -10.03
CA LEU A 343 -5.89 8.33 -10.76
C LEU A 343 -7.34 7.94 -10.48
N TYR A 344 -8.19 8.96 -10.35
CA TYR A 344 -9.60 8.82 -10.03
C TYR A 344 -10.49 9.65 -10.93
N ASP A 345 -11.64 9.10 -11.29
CA ASP A 345 -12.76 9.82 -11.89
C ASP A 345 -13.98 9.66 -10.96
N GLY A 346 -14.30 10.70 -10.21
CA GLY A 346 -15.26 10.61 -9.11
C GLY A 346 -14.84 9.60 -8.07
N ASP A 347 -15.62 8.55 -7.86
CA ASP A 347 -15.34 7.44 -6.95
C ASP A 347 -14.61 6.26 -7.62
N THR A 348 -14.44 6.29 -8.95
CA THR A 348 -13.83 5.22 -9.73
C THR A 348 -12.31 5.37 -9.80
N VAL A 349 -11.58 4.29 -9.52
CA VAL A 349 -10.13 4.21 -9.71
C VAL A 349 -9.85 3.90 -11.18
N LEU A 350 -9.14 4.79 -11.86
CA LEU A 350 -8.75 4.60 -13.27
C LEU A 350 -7.51 3.71 -13.41
N GLY A 351 -6.60 3.82 -12.45
CA GLY A 351 -5.32 3.13 -12.43
C GLY A 351 -4.26 3.89 -11.65
N GLY A 352 -3.00 3.53 -11.84
CA GLY A 352 -1.89 4.19 -11.17
C GLY A 352 -0.54 3.66 -11.63
N GLY A 353 0.52 4.31 -11.18
CA GLY A 353 1.90 3.92 -11.46
C GLY A 353 2.85 4.51 -10.44
N ILE A 354 4.14 4.32 -10.63
CA ILE A 354 5.18 4.77 -9.70
C ILE A 354 5.65 6.17 -10.10
N ILE A 355 5.70 7.09 -9.15
CA ILE A 355 6.23 8.44 -9.36
C ILE A 355 7.72 8.33 -9.65
N ALA A 356 8.12 8.76 -10.83
CA ALA A 356 9.49 8.77 -11.33
C ALA A 356 10.23 10.03 -10.84
N ARG A 357 11.56 10.00 -10.85
CA ARG A 357 12.39 11.19 -10.61
C ARG A 357 12.40 12.12 -11.81
N GLU A 358 12.47 11.53 -12.99
CA GLU A 358 12.64 12.23 -14.27
C GLU A 358 11.75 11.63 -15.35
N ALA A 359 11.50 12.41 -16.39
CA ALA A 359 10.75 11.97 -17.55
C ALA A 359 11.36 10.77 -18.30
N ALA A 360 12.68 10.62 -18.23
CA ALA A 360 13.41 9.53 -18.89
C ALA A 360 13.12 8.15 -18.28
N GLU A 361 12.53 8.07 -17.08
CA GLU A 361 12.14 6.82 -16.43
C GLU A 361 10.75 6.31 -16.88
N CYS A 362 9.99 7.09 -17.67
CA CYS A 362 8.67 6.75 -18.21
C CYS A 362 8.76 6.07 -19.58
#